data_91c0716fa388e55c10f70a59017a6f85
#
_entry.id   91c0716fa388e55c10f70a59017a6f85
#
_cell.length_a   1.000
_cell.length_b   1.000
_cell.length_c   1.000
_cell.angle_alpha   90.00
_cell.angle_beta   90.00
_cell.angle_gamma   90.00
#
_symmetry.space_group_name_H-M   'P 1'
#
loop_
_entity.id
_entity.type
_entity.pdbx_description
1 polymer ?
#
loop_
_entity_poly.entity_id
_entity_poly.type
_entity_poly.pdbx_seq_one_letter_code
_entity_poly.pdbx_strand_id
1 'polypeptide(L)'
;MSKNIYIICPPKKATGGPEALHQLGYILNSLGFNAKMLYSKYKIDPVHPFYKNYNVPYTMSIKDSVDNVIIIPESMTNLIAKYPLSQKKIWWLSLDFYEILMNSREKKKNWIRKLLVPYKHTEYRFEPNKSVTHWYQSQRTKEFLLTKKLDNEIAYLCDYVTELFFDNLPETFSKENIITYNPKKGLDKIQNYITLLPQYKWIPLSGMSREEMRDTLRKAKLHIDFGYFPGRDKIPREALISGVCLLTGREGTSAYKEDLGIPEKYKLHENEITTDKILELINYTMNNYDSVFDEFKDFRTFVINEKKNMIENAKKLFN
;
A
#
# COMPACT_ATOMS: atom_id res chain seq x y z
N MET A 1 -24.05 -23.15 -3.14
CA MET A 1 -23.97 -22.09 -4.20
C MET A 1 -22.74 -21.26 -3.95
N SER A 2 -21.95 -20.94 -4.99
CA SER A 2 -20.78 -20.06 -4.83
C SER A 2 -21.23 -18.65 -4.47
N LYS A 3 -20.64 -18.07 -3.40
CA LYS A 3 -20.94 -16.69 -2.98
C LYS A 3 -20.48 -15.70 -4.05
N ASN A 4 -21.25 -14.65 -4.29
CA ASN A 4 -20.82 -13.53 -5.13
C ASN A 4 -19.92 -12.61 -4.31
N ILE A 5 -18.75 -12.27 -4.82
CA ILE A 5 -17.79 -11.40 -4.14
C ILE A 5 -17.74 -10.03 -4.84
N TYR A 6 -17.97 -8.97 -4.08
CA TYR A 6 -17.93 -7.61 -4.58
C TYR A 6 -16.87 -6.81 -3.83
N ILE A 7 -15.95 -6.20 -4.58
CA ILE A 7 -14.84 -5.43 -4.05
C ILE A 7 -15.08 -3.95 -4.32
N ILE A 8 -15.43 -3.18 -3.29
CA ILE A 8 -15.67 -1.75 -3.44
C ILE A 8 -14.36 -1.03 -3.74
N CYS A 9 -14.36 -0.21 -4.79
CA CYS A 9 -13.19 0.53 -5.22
C CYS A 9 -13.55 1.96 -5.63
N PRO A 10 -12.76 2.97 -5.27
CA PRO A 10 -12.95 4.33 -5.78
C PRO A 10 -12.61 4.38 -7.28
N PRO A 11 -13.46 5.04 -8.11
CA PRO A 11 -13.23 5.11 -9.56
C PRO A 11 -12.02 6.00 -9.89
N LYS A 12 -11.30 5.66 -10.97
CA LYS A 12 -10.20 6.46 -11.57
C LYS A 12 -9.07 6.88 -10.62
N LYS A 13 -8.90 6.24 -9.48
CA LYS A 13 -7.79 6.52 -8.56
C LYS A 13 -6.60 5.60 -8.84
N ALA A 14 -5.42 6.21 -9.07
CA ALA A 14 -4.16 5.50 -9.31
C ALA A 14 -3.28 5.58 -8.05
N THR A 15 -3.56 4.73 -7.05
CA THR A 15 -2.77 4.62 -5.82
C THR A 15 -2.67 3.16 -5.38
N GLY A 16 -1.80 2.85 -4.42
CA GLY A 16 -1.55 1.48 -3.95
C GLY A 16 -2.80 0.74 -3.44
N GLY A 17 -3.73 1.45 -2.77
CA GLY A 17 -4.97 0.83 -2.28
C GLY A 17 -5.86 0.28 -3.40
N PRO A 18 -6.32 1.09 -4.37
CA PRO A 18 -7.05 0.60 -5.53
C PRO A 18 -6.33 -0.49 -6.31
N GLU A 19 -5.00 -0.45 -6.41
CA GLU A 19 -4.24 -1.53 -7.04
C GLU A 19 -4.37 -2.83 -6.25
N ALA A 20 -4.19 -2.80 -4.93
CA ALA A 20 -4.36 -3.98 -4.06
C ALA A 20 -5.76 -4.60 -4.20
N LEU A 21 -6.81 -3.77 -4.30
CA LEU A 21 -8.19 -4.24 -4.52
C LEU A 21 -8.34 -4.97 -5.87
N HIS A 22 -7.70 -4.48 -6.95
CA HIS A 22 -7.71 -5.16 -8.25
C HIS A 22 -6.88 -6.45 -8.21
N GLN A 23 -5.73 -6.44 -7.53
CA GLN A 23 -4.92 -7.64 -7.30
C GLN A 23 -5.74 -8.73 -6.62
N LEU A 24 -6.50 -8.38 -5.58
CA LEU A 24 -7.38 -9.32 -4.89
C LEU A 24 -8.46 -9.88 -5.82
N GLY A 25 -9.12 -9.03 -6.60
CA GLY A 25 -10.13 -9.45 -7.57
C GLY A 25 -9.57 -10.42 -8.61
N TYR A 26 -8.39 -10.13 -9.14
CA TYR A 26 -7.67 -11.00 -10.07
C TYR A 26 -7.35 -12.37 -9.43
N ILE A 27 -6.78 -12.39 -8.22
CA ILE A 27 -6.45 -13.63 -7.51
C ILE A 27 -7.72 -14.45 -7.24
N LEU A 28 -8.78 -13.83 -6.74
CA LEU A 28 -10.03 -14.54 -6.45
C LEU A 28 -10.61 -15.19 -7.72
N ASN A 29 -10.63 -14.47 -8.84
CA ASN A 29 -11.11 -15.03 -10.11
C ASN A 29 -10.19 -16.16 -10.63
N SER A 30 -8.87 -16.04 -10.45
CA SER A 30 -7.94 -17.11 -10.81
C SER A 30 -8.08 -18.37 -9.93
N LEU A 31 -8.64 -18.22 -8.74
CA LEU A 31 -8.98 -19.32 -7.83
C LEU A 31 -10.39 -19.89 -8.06
N GLY A 32 -11.11 -19.41 -9.09
CA GLY A 32 -12.45 -19.89 -9.45
C GLY A 32 -13.61 -19.22 -8.71
N PHE A 33 -13.36 -18.17 -7.93
CA PHE A 33 -14.42 -17.37 -7.31
C PHE A 33 -15.04 -16.39 -8.32
N ASN A 34 -16.27 -15.96 -8.06
CA ASN A 34 -16.95 -14.93 -8.86
C ASN A 34 -16.75 -13.54 -8.21
N ALA A 35 -15.60 -12.94 -8.43
CA ALA A 35 -15.27 -11.62 -7.87
C ALA A 35 -15.45 -10.51 -8.92
N LYS A 36 -16.09 -9.41 -8.51
CA LYS A 36 -16.32 -8.22 -9.34
C LYS A 36 -15.94 -6.95 -8.56
N MET A 37 -15.35 -5.99 -9.26
CA MET A 37 -15.19 -4.66 -8.70
C MET A 37 -16.56 -3.98 -8.60
N LEU A 38 -16.83 -3.31 -7.47
CA LEU A 38 -18.05 -2.55 -7.25
C LEU A 38 -17.71 -1.06 -7.16
N TYR A 39 -18.07 -0.31 -8.18
CA TYR A 39 -17.86 1.13 -8.23
C TYR A 39 -19.13 1.90 -7.88
N SER A 40 -18.98 3.09 -7.33
CA SER A 40 -20.07 4.07 -7.31
C SER A 40 -20.40 4.48 -8.75
N LYS A 41 -21.65 5.00 -8.98
CA LYS A 41 -22.05 5.49 -10.30
C LYS A 41 -21.01 6.43 -10.88
N TYR A 42 -20.55 6.14 -12.07
CA TYR A 42 -19.58 6.92 -12.82
C TYR A 42 -20.01 7.02 -14.28
N LYS A 43 -19.82 8.19 -14.92
CA LYS A 43 -20.34 8.43 -16.28
C LYS A 43 -19.58 7.72 -17.40
N ILE A 44 -18.33 7.32 -17.11
CA ILE A 44 -17.39 6.70 -18.06
C ILE A 44 -16.86 5.42 -17.41
N ASP A 45 -16.07 4.62 -18.12
CA ASP A 45 -15.36 3.46 -17.57
C ASP A 45 -14.69 3.83 -16.22
N PRO A 46 -15.08 3.22 -15.09
CA PRO A 46 -14.54 3.55 -13.76
C PRO A 46 -13.13 3.03 -13.52
N VAL A 47 -12.68 2.04 -14.31
CA VAL A 47 -11.37 1.39 -14.12
C VAL A 47 -10.27 2.35 -14.56
N HIS A 48 -9.27 2.55 -13.69
CA HIS A 48 -8.08 3.31 -14.07
C HIS A 48 -7.26 2.52 -15.10
N PRO A 49 -6.65 3.17 -16.12
CA PRO A 49 -5.85 2.46 -17.13
C PRO A 49 -4.80 1.50 -16.57
N PHE A 50 -4.12 1.85 -15.50
CA PHE A 50 -3.08 1.02 -14.84
C PHE A 50 -3.60 -0.32 -14.31
N TYR A 51 -4.91 -0.48 -14.11
CA TYR A 51 -5.51 -1.68 -13.54
C TYR A 51 -6.29 -2.54 -14.54
N LYS A 52 -6.35 -2.10 -15.81
CA LYS A 52 -7.05 -2.86 -16.87
C LYS A 52 -6.47 -4.24 -17.09
N ASN A 53 -5.15 -4.38 -16.93
CA ASN A 53 -4.44 -5.65 -17.10
C ASN A 53 -4.86 -6.73 -16.09
N TYR A 54 -5.42 -6.35 -14.93
CA TYR A 54 -5.99 -7.33 -14.00
C TYR A 54 -7.27 -7.97 -14.52
N ASN A 55 -7.93 -7.37 -15.52
CA ASN A 55 -9.13 -7.89 -16.19
C ASN A 55 -10.23 -8.35 -15.23
N VAL A 56 -10.43 -7.63 -14.12
CA VAL A 56 -11.48 -7.95 -13.15
C VAL A 56 -12.80 -7.35 -13.63
N PRO A 57 -13.86 -8.16 -13.81
CA PRO A 57 -15.18 -7.64 -14.16
C PRO A 57 -15.67 -6.59 -13.14
N TYR A 58 -16.53 -5.67 -13.56
CA TYR A 58 -17.08 -4.69 -12.64
C TYR A 58 -18.59 -4.50 -12.78
N THR A 59 -19.18 -3.92 -11.74
CA THR A 59 -20.57 -3.47 -11.71
C THR A 59 -20.68 -2.14 -10.96
N MET A 60 -21.76 -1.40 -11.21
CA MET A 60 -22.06 -0.13 -10.51
C MET A 60 -23.20 -0.26 -9.50
N SER A 61 -23.87 -1.42 -9.48
CA SER A 61 -24.97 -1.70 -8.55
C SER A 61 -25.08 -3.18 -8.30
N ILE A 62 -25.52 -3.54 -7.11
CA ILE A 62 -25.84 -4.90 -6.70
C ILE A 62 -27.13 -4.90 -5.90
N LYS A 63 -27.84 -6.02 -5.92
CA LYS A 63 -28.90 -6.32 -4.97
C LYS A 63 -28.24 -6.88 -3.69
N ASP A 64 -28.56 -6.31 -2.53
CA ASP A 64 -28.05 -6.84 -1.26
C ASP A 64 -28.65 -8.20 -0.95
N SER A 65 -27.83 -9.17 -0.55
CA SER A 65 -28.23 -10.55 -0.30
C SER A 65 -27.28 -11.23 0.68
N VAL A 66 -27.78 -12.20 1.42
CA VAL A 66 -26.95 -13.06 2.33
C VAL A 66 -25.91 -13.89 1.56
N ASP A 67 -26.10 -14.10 0.26
CA ASP A 67 -25.16 -14.81 -0.61
C ASP A 67 -24.00 -13.94 -1.10
N ASN A 68 -23.99 -12.65 -0.73
CA ASN A 68 -22.94 -11.73 -1.12
C ASN A 68 -21.88 -11.60 -0.03
N VAL A 69 -20.63 -11.51 -0.46
CA VAL A 69 -19.50 -11.03 0.35
C VAL A 69 -19.05 -9.69 -0.22
N ILE A 70 -19.01 -8.66 0.62
CA ILE A 70 -18.58 -7.32 0.22
C ILE A 70 -17.26 -6.98 0.91
N ILE A 71 -16.24 -6.69 0.10
CA ILE A 71 -14.93 -6.24 0.56
C ILE A 71 -14.90 -4.72 0.46
N ILE A 72 -14.60 -4.06 1.57
CA ILE A 72 -14.71 -2.62 1.74
C ILE A 72 -13.35 -2.07 2.17
N PRO A 73 -12.71 -1.18 1.42
CA PRO A 73 -11.50 -0.52 1.92
C PRO A 73 -11.83 0.42 3.10
N GLU A 74 -10.89 0.62 3.99
CA GLU A 74 -11.04 1.45 5.19
C GLU A 74 -11.55 2.86 4.89
N SER A 75 -11.22 3.38 3.74
CA SER A 75 -11.65 4.72 3.28
C SER A 75 -13.13 4.82 2.92
N MET A 76 -13.82 3.69 2.78
CA MET A 76 -15.22 3.61 2.34
C MET A 76 -16.12 2.89 3.34
N THR A 77 -15.74 2.80 4.60
CA THR A 77 -16.50 2.16 5.69
C THR A 77 -17.91 2.76 5.89
N ASN A 78 -18.14 3.99 5.45
CA ASN A 78 -19.47 4.60 5.43
C ASN A 78 -20.49 3.86 4.52
N LEU A 79 -20.04 2.94 3.66
CA LEU A 79 -20.91 2.14 2.80
C LEU A 79 -21.40 0.84 3.48
N ILE A 80 -20.89 0.49 4.66
CA ILE A 80 -21.26 -0.74 5.40
C ILE A 80 -22.77 -0.81 5.62
N ALA A 81 -23.39 0.30 6.03
CA ALA A 81 -24.83 0.37 6.29
C ALA A 81 -25.71 0.19 5.03
N LYS A 82 -25.12 0.34 3.83
CA LYS A 82 -25.85 0.16 2.57
C LYS A 82 -26.16 -1.31 2.26
N TYR A 83 -25.45 -2.23 2.88
CA TYR A 83 -25.53 -3.66 2.60
C TYR A 83 -25.79 -4.46 3.90
N PRO A 84 -26.97 -4.31 4.53
CA PRO A 84 -27.27 -4.96 5.82
C PRO A 84 -27.26 -6.49 5.77
N LEU A 85 -27.64 -7.10 4.64
CA LEU A 85 -27.74 -8.55 4.50
C LEU A 85 -26.40 -9.22 4.17
N SER A 86 -25.56 -8.55 3.38
CA SER A 86 -24.31 -9.12 2.89
C SER A 86 -23.28 -9.33 4.02
N GLN A 87 -22.46 -10.36 3.89
CA GLN A 87 -21.26 -10.53 4.72
C GLN A 87 -20.22 -9.45 4.36
N LYS A 88 -19.64 -8.77 5.33
CA LYS A 88 -18.71 -7.65 5.11
C LYS A 88 -17.30 -7.99 5.56
N LYS A 89 -16.32 -7.60 4.74
CA LYS A 89 -14.90 -7.68 5.03
C LYS A 89 -14.31 -6.27 4.88
N ILE A 90 -13.76 -5.69 5.95
CA ILE A 90 -13.07 -4.41 5.86
C ILE A 90 -11.58 -4.69 5.66
N TRP A 91 -11.02 -4.23 4.56
CA TRP A 91 -9.59 -4.34 4.32
C TRP A 91 -8.90 -3.03 4.63
N TRP A 92 -8.10 -3.04 5.69
CA TRP A 92 -7.34 -1.91 6.19
C TRP A 92 -5.99 -1.81 5.46
N LEU A 93 -5.99 -1.05 4.37
CA LEU A 93 -4.83 -0.81 3.51
C LEU A 93 -3.95 0.33 4.05
N SER A 94 -4.56 1.32 4.74
CA SER A 94 -3.85 2.44 5.34
C SER A 94 -4.65 3.01 6.52
N LEU A 95 -4.18 2.74 7.74
CA LEU A 95 -4.79 3.29 8.95
C LEU A 95 -4.77 4.81 8.94
N ASP A 96 -3.64 5.40 8.60
CA ASP A 96 -3.48 6.86 8.62
C ASP A 96 -4.35 7.56 7.59
N PHE A 97 -4.52 6.95 6.42
CA PHE A 97 -5.43 7.50 5.42
C PHE A 97 -6.88 7.49 5.92
N TYR A 98 -7.29 6.44 6.64
CA TYR A 98 -8.58 6.40 7.31
C TYR A 98 -8.71 7.55 8.31
N GLU A 99 -7.74 7.75 9.20
CA GLU A 99 -7.75 8.80 10.22
C GLU A 99 -7.79 10.21 9.59
N ILE A 100 -6.98 10.46 8.55
CA ILE A 100 -7.00 11.72 7.79
C ILE A 100 -8.38 11.97 7.19
N LEU A 101 -9.01 10.95 6.61
CA LEU A 101 -10.35 11.07 6.04
C LEU A 101 -11.40 11.36 7.11
N MET A 102 -11.34 10.68 8.25
CA MET A 102 -12.28 10.91 9.35
C MET A 102 -12.14 12.33 9.89
N ASN A 103 -10.92 12.77 10.18
CA ASN A 103 -10.63 14.13 10.65
C ASN A 103 -11.05 15.20 9.64
N SER A 104 -10.82 14.99 8.33
CA SER A 104 -11.23 15.92 7.28
C SER A 104 -12.76 16.01 7.14
N ARG A 105 -13.46 14.90 7.34
CA ARG A 105 -14.92 14.84 7.32
C ARG A 105 -15.52 15.53 8.54
N GLU A 106 -14.89 15.42 9.70
CA GLU A 106 -15.32 16.12 10.91
C GLU A 106 -15.20 17.64 10.78
N LYS A 107 -14.07 18.14 10.29
CA LYS A 107 -13.86 19.58 10.08
C LYS A 107 -14.83 20.20 9.07
N LYS A 108 -15.33 19.42 8.11
CA LYS A 108 -16.29 19.87 7.08
C LYS A 108 -17.76 19.76 7.51
N LYS A 109 -18.05 19.32 8.72
CA LYS A 109 -19.42 19.18 9.22
C LYS A 109 -20.04 20.55 9.53
N ASN A 110 -20.76 21.09 8.54
CA ASN A 110 -21.77 22.08 8.82
C ASN A 110 -22.87 21.41 9.70
N TRP A 111 -23.23 21.99 10.84
CA TRP A 111 -24.19 21.41 11.82
C TRP A 111 -25.53 20.99 11.17
N ILE A 112 -25.98 21.74 10.14
CA ILE A 112 -27.20 21.46 9.36
C ILE A 112 -27.10 20.15 8.58
N ARG A 113 -25.91 19.80 8.03
CA ARG A 113 -25.68 18.52 7.36
C ARG A 113 -25.66 17.32 8.31
N LYS A 114 -25.31 17.50 9.57
CA LYS A 114 -25.39 16.45 10.60
C LYS A 114 -26.82 15.96 10.83
N LEU A 115 -27.81 16.87 10.74
CA LEU A 115 -29.23 16.56 10.91
C LEU A 115 -29.84 15.87 9.69
N LEU A 116 -29.42 16.24 8.47
CA LEU A 116 -30.03 15.78 7.22
C LEU A 116 -29.44 14.48 6.65
N VAL A 117 -28.19 14.13 7.02
CA VAL A 117 -27.52 12.93 6.51
C VAL A 117 -26.65 12.28 7.62
N PRO A 118 -27.26 11.72 8.66
CA PRO A 118 -26.55 11.33 9.88
C PRO A 118 -25.49 10.25 9.67
N TYR A 119 -25.61 9.35 8.70
CA TYR A 119 -24.66 8.25 8.54
C TYR A 119 -23.66 8.40 7.39
N LYS A 120 -23.74 9.40 6.54
CA LYS A 120 -22.72 9.63 5.49
C LYS A 120 -21.36 10.11 6.01
N HIS A 121 -21.27 10.45 7.27
CA HIS A 121 -20.09 11.13 7.85
C HIS A 121 -19.70 10.64 9.24
N THR A 122 -20.21 9.49 9.69
CA THR A 122 -19.82 8.91 10.98
C THR A 122 -18.55 8.08 10.84
N GLU A 123 -17.68 8.22 11.82
CA GLU A 123 -16.57 7.31 12.04
C GLU A 123 -17.09 5.86 12.13
N TYR A 124 -16.33 4.91 11.60
CA TYR A 124 -16.67 3.50 11.75
C TYR A 124 -16.66 3.13 13.24
N ARG A 125 -17.77 2.57 13.72
CA ARG A 125 -17.88 2.08 15.09
C ARG A 125 -17.33 0.66 15.15
N PHE A 126 -16.29 0.49 15.95
CA PHE A 126 -15.69 -0.82 16.25
C PHE A 126 -16.56 -1.54 17.28
N GLU A 127 -17.57 -2.23 16.81
CA GLU A 127 -18.43 -3.06 17.65
C GLU A 127 -18.20 -4.53 17.28
N PRO A 128 -18.10 -5.46 18.25
CA PRO A 128 -18.06 -6.88 17.96
C PRO A 128 -19.26 -7.28 17.11
N ASN A 129 -19.03 -7.67 15.88
CA ASN A 129 -20.10 -8.02 14.94
C ASN A 129 -19.63 -9.16 14.04
N LYS A 130 -20.15 -10.37 14.28
CA LYS A 130 -19.80 -11.58 13.53
C LYS A 130 -20.03 -11.47 12.01
N SER A 131 -20.84 -10.50 11.55
CA SER A 131 -21.05 -10.25 10.11
C SER A 131 -19.98 -9.37 9.46
N VAL A 132 -19.08 -8.77 10.27
CA VAL A 132 -17.97 -7.92 9.80
C VAL A 132 -16.67 -8.51 10.29
N THR A 133 -15.74 -8.76 9.38
CA THR A 133 -14.38 -9.14 9.72
C THR A 133 -13.40 -8.09 9.20
N HIS A 134 -12.24 -7.98 9.84
CA HIS A 134 -11.25 -6.98 9.54
C HIS A 134 -9.99 -7.63 8.99
N TRP A 135 -9.55 -7.23 7.82
CA TRP A 135 -8.29 -7.67 7.26
C TRP A 135 -7.24 -6.58 7.37
N TYR A 136 -6.11 -6.90 7.92
CA TYR A 136 -4.99 -5.97 8.04
C TYR A 136 -3.88 -6.31 7.04
N GLN A 137 -3.23 -5.28 6.53
CA GLN A 137 -2.11 -5.40 5.60
C GLN A 137 -0.76 -5.19 6.32
N SER A 138 -0.75 -4.43 7.42
CA SER A 138 0.46 -4.05 8.13
C SER A 138 0.40 -4.42 9.62
N GLN A 139 1.56 -4.64 10.23
CA GLN A 139 1.66 -4.88 11.68
C GLN A 139 1.11 -3.70 12.48
N ARG A 140 1.39 -2.47 12.03
CA ARG A 140 0.82 -1.25 12.63
C ARG A 140 -0.71 -1.29 12.68
N THR A 141 -1.34 -1.69 11.58
CA THR A 141 -2.80 -1.82 11.52
C THR A 141 -3.31 -2.96 12.40
N LYS A 142 -2.59 -4.09 12.47
CA LYS A 142 -2.91 -5.20 13.37
C LYS A 142 -2.97 -4.74 14.81
N GLU A 143 -1.94 -4.06 15.29
CA GLU A 143 -1.88 -3.54 16.67
C GLU A 143 -3.03 -2.58 16.95
N PHE A 144 -3.34 -1.67 16.02
CA PHE A 144 -4.51 -0.81 16.15
C PHE A 144 -5.82 -1.59 16.31
N LEU A 145 -6.06 -2.61 15.47
CA LEU A 145 -7.27 -3.43 15.55
C LEU A 145 -7.36 -4.22 16.86
N LEU A 146 -6.25 -4.71 17.39
CA LEU A 146 -6.20 -5.36 18.69
C LEU A 146 -6.62 -4.42 19.83
N THR A 147 -6.27 -3.13 19.76
CA THR A 147 -6.77 -2.14 20.74
C THR A 147 -8.30 -1.98 20.72
N LYS A 148 -8.95 -2.37 19.62
CA LYS A 148 -10.42 -2.34 19.48
C LYS A 148 -11.11 -3.63 19.98
N LYS A 149 -10.36 -4.57 20.58
CA LYS A 149 -10.86 -5.86 21.09
C LYS A 149 -11.50 -6.74 20.02
N LEU A 150 -10.89 -6.79 18.84
CA LEU A 150 -11.36 -7.54 17.67
C LEU A 150 -10.51 -8.80 17.40
N ASP A 151 -9.95 -9.42 18.42
CA ASP A 151 -8.94 -10.47 18.30
C ASP A 151 -9.38 -11.66 17.43
N ASN A 152 -10.65 -12.04 17.52
CA ASN A 152 -11.23 -13.17 16.78
C ASN A 152 -11.82 -12.78 15.41
N GLU A 153 -11.74 -11.50 15.04
CA GLU A 153 -12.39 -10.94 13.84
C GLU A 153 -11.36 -10.39 12.86
N ILE A 154 -10.05 -10.51 13.14
CA ILE A 154 -8.97 -9.99 12.31
C ILE A 154 -8.25 -11.10 11.56
N ALA A 155 -7.81 -10.80 10.35
CA ALA A 155 -6.99 -11.69 9.54
C ALA A 155 -5.99 -10.91 8.68
N TYR A 156 -4.88 -11.55 8.34
CA TYR A 156 -3.86 -10.96 7.49
C TYR A 156 -4.19 -11.15 6.01
N LEU A 157 -4.07 -10.06 5.24
CA LEU A 157 -4.11 -10.09 3.78
C LEU A 157 -3.11 -9.06 3.24
N CYS A 158 -2.01 -9.53 2.63
CA CYS A 158 -1.05 -8.66 1.98
C CYS A 158 -1.50 -8.23 0.56
N ASP A 159 -0.85 -7.21 0.03
CA ASP A 159 -0.75 -6.92 -1.40
C ASP A 159 0.62 -7.38 -1.93
N TYR A 160 0.92 -7.12 -3.21
CA TYR A 160 2.21 -7.44 -3.81
C TYR A 160 2.70 -6.35 -4.77
N VAL A 161 4.01 -6.35 -5.05
CA VAL A 161 4.60 -5.53 -6.11
C VAL A 161 4.13 -6.06 -7.47
N THR A 162 3.65 -5.16 -8.34
CA THR A 162 3.13 -5.53 -9.68
C THR A 162 4.20 -6.22 -10.53
N GLU A 163 3.76 -7.15 -11.39
CA GLU A 163 4.60 -7.94 -12.29
C GLU A 163 5.55 -7.08 -13.15
N LEU A 164 5.15 -5.87 -13.49
CA LEU A 164 5.98 -4.94 -14.26
C LEU A 164 7.41 -4.80 -13.72
N PHE A 165 7.60 -4.85 -12.40
CA PHE A 165 8.93 -4.74 -11.79
C PHE A 165 9.73 -6.05 -11.85
N PHE A 166 9.07 -7.16 -12.13
CA PHE A 166 9.69 -8.48 -12.33
C PHE A 166 9.94 -8.79 -13.81
N ASP A 167 9.33 -8.04 -14.75
CA ASP A 167 9.48 -8.28 -16.18
C ASP A 167 10.94 -8.05 -16.61
N ASN A 168 11.51 -9.04 -17.28
CA ASN A 168 12.89 -8.98 -17.78
C ASN A 168 13.91 -8.53 -16.71
N LEU A 169 13.80 -9.10 -15.49
CA LEU A 169 14.79 -8.87 -14.45
C LEU A 169 16.16 -9.35 -14.95
N PRO A 170 17.19 -8.50 -14.95
CA PRO A 170 18.52 -8.94 -15.31
C PRO A 170 19.11 -9.82 -14.21
N GLU A 171 20.01 -10.75 -14.56
CA GLU A 171 20.76 -11.52 -13.57
C GLU A 171 21.62 -10.61 -12.69
N THR A 172 22.18 -9.56 -13.28
CA THR A 172 22.93 -8.50 -12.59
C THR A 172 22.46 -7.13 -13.06
N PHE A 173 22.37 -6.18 -12.14
CA PHE A 173 21.98 -4.80 -12.45
C PHE A 173 23.22 -3.97 -12.83
N SER A 174 23.17 -3.29 -13.97
CA SER A 174 24.15 -2.25 -14.31
C SER A 174 23.77 -0.96 -13.57
N LYS A 175 24.45 -0.68 -12.47
CA LYS A 175 24.15 0.45 -11.58
C LYS A 175 24.99 1.68 -11.90
N GLU A 176 24.30 2.82 -11.90
CA GLU A 176 24.89 4.15 -12.02
C GLU A 176 24.90 4.85 -10.63
N ASN A 177 25.69 5.88 -10.46
CA ASN A 177 25.72 6.68 -9.25
C ASN A 177 24.47 7.59 -9.14
N ILE A 178 23.30 6.94 -9.14
CA ILE A 178 21.98 7.57 -9.03
C ILE A 178 21.38 7.32 -7.65
N ILE A 179 20.87 8.40 -7.05
CA ILE A 179 20.05 8.37 -5.86
C ILE A 179 18.64 8.80 -6.26
N THR A 180 17.65 7.98 -5.97
CA THR A 180 16.23 8.28 -6.18
C THR A 180 15.56 8.70 -4.88
N TYR A 181 14.51 9.51 -4.97
CA TYR A 181 13.73 9.94 -3.81
C TYR A 181 12.28 10.23 -4.17
N ASN A 182 11.39 10.23 -3.13
CA ASN A 182 10.00 10.62 -3.29
C ASN A 182 9.82 12.11 -2.98
N PRO A 183 9.61 13.00 -3.98
CA PRO A 183 9.51 14.43 -3.73
C PRO A 183 8.20 14.85 -3.05
N LYS A 184 7.21 13.94 -2.95
CA LYS A 184 5.91 14.25 -2.33
C LYS A 184 5.92 14.11 -0.81
N LYS A 185 6.97 13.51 -0.24
CA LYS A 185 7.11 13.34 1.21
C LYS A 185 8.60 13.31 1.61
N GLY A 186 8.95 14.03 2.66
CA GLY A 186 10.32 14.07 3.19
C GLY A 186 11.34 14.82 2.33
N LEU A 187 10.91 15.63 1.35
CA LEU A 187 11.82 16.43 0.53
C LEU A 187 12.61 17.45 1.37
N ASP A 188 11.96 18.07 2.33
CA ASP A 188 12.56 19.00 3.29
C ASP A 188 13.73 18.38 4.06
N LYS A 189 13.63 17.07 4.35
CA LYS A 189 14.66 16.30 5.06
C LYS A 189 15.87 15.93 4.18
N ILE A 190 15.75 15.97 2.85
CA ILE A 190 16.81 15.53 1.92
C ILE A 190 17.37 16.65 1.03
N GLN A 191 16.71 17.79 0.94
CA GLN A 191 17.08 18.87 0.01
C GLN A 191 18.52 19.36 0.20
N ASN A 192 19.00 19.43 1.45
CA ASN A 192 20.38 19.83 1.74
C ASN A 192 21.39 18.83 1.18
N TYR A 193 21.10 17.53 1.20
CA TYR A 193 22.01 16.48 0.71
C TYR A 193 22.14 16.49 -0.81
N ILE A 194 21.09 16.89 -1.53
CA ILE A 194 21.15 17.11 -2.97
C ILE A 194 22.22 18.14 -3.32
N THR A 195 22.33 19.20 -2.51
CA THR A 195 23.34 20.24 -2.69
C THR A 195 24.74 19.83 -2.20
N LEU A 196 24.82 19.08 -1.10
CA LEU A 196 26.08 18.65 -0.49
C LEU A 196 26.78 17.52 -1.24
N LEU A 197 26.04 16.74 -2.02
CA LEU A 197 26.55 15.58 -2.76
C LEU A 197 26.30 15.70 -4.28
N PRO A 198 26.89 16.73 -4.93
CA PRO A 198 26.67 16.99 -6.38
C PRO A 198 27.31 15.94 -7.30
N GLN A 199 28.19 15.08 -6.77
CA GLN A 199 28.80 13.95 -7.48
C GLN A 199 27.81 12.83 -7.79
N TYR A 200 26.65 12.77 -7.13
CA TYR A 200 25.60 11.80 -7.39
C TYR A 200 24.48 12.43 -8.20
N LYS A 201 23.86 11.66 -9.07
CA LYS A 201 22.69 12.10 -9.83
C LYS A 201 21.43 11.85 -9.00
N TRP A 202 20.77 12.91 -8.59
CA TRP A 202 19.53 12.84 -7.82
C TRP A 202 18.31 12.88 -8.75
N ILE A 203 17.43 11.88 -8.65
CA ILE A 203 16.24 11.74 -9.51
C ILE A 203 14.97 11.63 -8.65
N PRO A 204 14.04 12.62 -8.74
CA PRO A 204 12.74 12.53 -8.08
C PRO A 204 11.85 11.51 -8.81
N LEU A 205 11.23 10.59 -8.05
CA LEU A 205 10.25 9.65 -8.59
C LEU A 205 8.87 10.31 -8.72
N SER A 206 8.74 11.21 -9.67
CA SER A 206 7.49 11.93 -9.95
C SER A 206 7.36 12.28 -11.42
N GLY A 207 6.12 12.34 -11.92
CA GLY A 207 5.83 12.68 -13.32
C GLY A 207 6.26 11.60 -14.33
N MET A 208 6.56 10.39 -13.86
CA MET A 208 7.01 9.25 -14.66
C MET A 208 5.86 8.25 -14.88
N SER A 209 5.88 7.56 -16.01
CA SER A 209 5.13 6.33 -16.20
C SER A 209 5.66 5.23 -15.25
N ARG A 210 4.96 4.12 -15.12
CA ARG A 210 5.41 2.99 -14.29
C ARG A 210 6.66 2.34 -14.88
N GLU A 211 6.75 2.29 -16.20
CA GLU A 211 7.90 1.77 -16.96
C GLU A 211 9.14 2.66 -16.77
N GLU A 212 8.98 3.97 -16.91
CA GLU A 212 10.07 4.93 -16.66
C GLU A 212 10.57 4.86 -15.22
N MET A 213 9.66 4.70 -14.26
CA MET A 213 10.04 4.55 -12.85
C MET A 213 10.83 3.26 -12.63
N ARG A 214 10.36 2.11 -13.19
CA ARG A 214 11.09 0.84 -13.15
C ARG A 214 12.50 0.99 -13.73
N ASP A 215 12.62 1.57 -14.93
CA ASP A 215 13.88 1.69 -15.63
C ASP A 215 14.85 2.64 -14.91
N THR A 216 14.33 3.69 -14.29
CA THR A 216 15.10 4.60 -13.43
C THR A 216 15.62 3.87 -12.18
N LEU A 217 14.75 3.11 -11.51
CA LEU A 217 15.13 2.32 -10.32
C LEU A 217 16.17 1.25 -10.66
N ARG A 218 16.07 0.59 -11.82
CA ARG A 218 17.05 -0.42 -12.26
C ARG A 218 18.46 0.13 -12.40
N LYS A 219 18.61 1.42 -12.68
CA LYS A 219 19.90 2.11 -12.79
C LYS A 219 20.39 2.68 -11.45
N ALA A 220 19.49 2.99 -10.53
CA ALA A 220 19.83 3.64 -9.29
C ALA A 220 20.46 2.66 -8.28
N LYS A 221 21.41 3.13 -7.47
CA LYS A 221 22.01 2.40 -6.36
C LYS A 221 21.24 2.57 -5.05
N LEU A 222 20.67 3.75 -4.81
CA LEU A 222 20.07 4.10 -3.53
C LEU A 222 18.72 4.80 -3.75
N HIS A 223 17.74 4.46 -2.90
CA HIS A 223 16.50 5.21 -2.75
C HIS A 223 16.39 5.74 -1.32
N ILE A 224 16.13 7.03 -1.19
CA ILE A 224 15.98 7.70 0.11
C ILE A 224 14.53 8.13 0.28
N ASP A 225 13.90 7.74 1.39
CA ASP A 225 12.56 8.16 1.77
C ASP A 225 12.46 8.39 3.28
N PHE A 226 12.65 9.64 3.71
CA PHE A 226 12.47 10.06 5.11
C PHE A 226 11.06 10.58 5.39
N GLY A 227 10.12 10.32 4.49
CA GLY A 227 8.73 10.66 4.69
C GLY A 227 8.00 9.66 5.59
N TYR A 228 6.79 10.03 5.97
CA TYR A 228 5.89 9.18 6.74
C TYR A 228 5.31 8.05 5.87
N PHE A 229 5.23 6.84 6.42
CA PHE A 229 4.70 5.64 5.75
C PHE A 229 3.29 5.31 6.28
N PRO A 230 2.22 5.77 5.62
CA PRO A 230 0.85 5.58 6.10
C PRO A 230 0.31 4.16 5.94
N GLY A 231 0.97 3.33 5.18
CA GLY A 231 0.68 1.92 4.91
C GLY A 231 1.92 1.23 4.37
N ARG A 232 1.79 0.00 3.87
CA ARG A 232 2.91 -0.70 3.22
C ARG A 232 3.18 -0.08 1.85
N ASP A 233 4.00 0.97 1.83
CA ASP A 233 4.32 1.70 0.62
C ASP A 233 4.96 0.81 -0.44
N LYS A 234 4.56 0.98 -1.72
CA LYS A 234 5.06 0.16 -2.82
C LYS A 234 6.46 0.57 -3.29
N ILE A 235 6.75 1.88 -3.32
CA ILE A 235 8.02 2.39 -3.87
C ILE A 235 9.26 1.73 -3.24
N PRO A 236 9.40 1.60 -1.91
CA PRO A 236 10.55 0.90 -1.33
C PRO A 236 10.66 -0.56 -1.76
N ARG A 237 9.53 -1.27 -1.87
CA ARG A 237 9.50 -2.67 -2.32
C ARG A 237 9.85 -2.78 -3.81
N GLU A 238 9.34 -1.89 -4.64
CA GLU A 238 9.66 -1.76 -6.08
C GLU A 238 11.14 -1.44 -6.29
N ALA A 239 11.70 -0.56 -5.46
CA ALA A 239 13.12 -0.23 -5.48
C ALA A 239 13.98 -1.46 -5.16
N LEU A 240 13.65 -2.22 -4.11
CA LEU A 240 14.37 -3.45 -3.76
C LEU A 240 14.37 -4.49 -4.88
N ILE A 241 13.22 -4.72 -5.53
CA ILE A 241 13.14 -5.65 -6.67
C ILE A 241 13.93 -5.15 -7.87
N SER A 242 14.04 -3.84 -8.02
CA SER A 242 14.86 -3.19 -9.06
C SER A 242 16.35 -3.10 -8.72
N GLY A 243 16.80 -3.75 -7.63
CA GLY A 243 18.22 -3.77 -7.24
C GLY A 243 18.67 -2.50 -6.50
N VAL A 244 17.81 -1.79 -5.80
CA VAL A 244 18.13 -0.53 -5.12
C VAL A 244 18.26 -0.75 -3.61
N CYS A 245 19.31 -0.23 -2.99
CA CYS A 245 19.42 -0.14 -1.54
C CYS A 245 18.47 0.94 -1.01
N LEU A 246 18.03 0.81 0.23
CA LEU A 246 17.10 1.75 0.86
C LEU A 246 17.74 2.47 2.04
N LEU A 247 17.39 3.74 2.20
CA LEU A 247 17.64 4.54 3.41
C LEU A 247 16.34 5.25 3.76
N THR A 248 15.74 4.93 4.91
CA THR A 248 14.38 5.40 5.24
C THR A 248 14.30 6.01 6.63
N GLY A 249 13.28 6.84 6.83
CA GLY A 249 12.82 7.20 8.17
C GLY A 249 12.12 6.01 8.85
N ARG A 250 11.96 6.12 10.17
CA ARG A 250 11.31 5.12 11.04
C ARG A 250 9.95 5.65 11.52
N GLU A 251 9.10 6.07 10.58
CA GLU A 251 7.81 6.66 10.88
C GLU A 251 6.66 5.90 10.19
N GLY A 252 5.56 5.70 10.92
CA GLY A 252 4.43 4.93 10.41
C GLY A 252 4.75 3.44 10.31
N THR A 253 4.40 2.79 9.19
CA THR A 253 4.65 1.35 9.02
C THR A 253 6.14 1.01 8.86
N SER A 254 7.00 1.96 8.47
CA SER A 254 8.44 1.69 8.37
C SER A 254 9.10 1.40 9.74
N ALA A 255 8.45 1.75 10.85
CA ALA A 255 8.91 1.42 12.19
C ALA A 255 8.88 -0.10 12.47
N TYR A 256 8.03 -0.84 11.77
CA TYR A 256 7.82 -2.27 12.00
C TYR A 256 8.67 -3.12 11.05
N LYS A 257 9.37 -4.12 11.62
CA LYS A 257 10.19 -5.05 10.84
C LYS A 257 9.34 -5.89 9.87
N GLU A 258 8.13 -6.23 10.28
CA GLU A 258 7.18 -7.01 9.47
C GLU A 258 6.69 -6.25 8.23
N ASP A 259 6.67 -4.92 8.29
CA ASP A 259 6.18 -4.06 7.22
C ASP A 259 7.30 -3.58 6.30
N LEU A 260 8.48 -3.26 6.88
CA LEU A 260 9.70 -2.88 6.18
C LEU A 260 10.91 -3.56 6.82
N GLY A 261 11.19 -4.80 6.42
CA GLY A 261 12.19 -5.68 7.01
C GLY A 261 13.62 -5.44 6.54
N ILE A 262 13.99 -4.20 6.21
CA ILE A 262 15.37 -3.83 5.86
C ILE A 262 16.25 -3.79 7.12
N PRO A 263 17.59 -3.87 6.99
CA PRO A 263 18.50 -3.77 8.14
C PRO A 263 18.30 -2.47 8.92
N GLU A 264 18.30 -2.57 10.26
CA GLU A 264 17.94 -1.46 11.15
C GLU A 264 18.82 -0.21 10.99
N LYS A 265 20.09 -0.38 10.64
CA LYS A 265 21.02 0.74 10.40
C LYS A 265 20.62 1.66 9.23
N TYR A 266 19.73 1.20 8.34
CA TYR A 266 19.17 1.98 7.23
C TYR A 266 17.77 2.52 7.50
N LYS A 267 17.24 2.32 8.72
CA LYS A 267 15.99 2.92 9.20
C LYS A 267 16.30 3.87 10.34
N LEU A 268 16.22 5.16 10.11
CA LEU A 268 16.65 6.17 11.06
C LEU A 268 15.46 6.78 11.83
N HIS A 269 15.61 6.92 13.14
CA HIS A 269 14.71 7.77 13.91
C HIS A 269 14.94 9.26 13.53
N GLU A 270 13.97 10.11 13.77
CA GLU A 270 14.06 11.53 13.40
C GLU A 270 15.25 12.23 14.02
N ASN A 271 15.57 11.92 15.27
CA ASN A 271 16.73 12.45 15.96
C ASN A 271 18.09 11.91 15.47
N GLU A 272 18.11 10.86 14.68
CA GLU A 272 19.29 10.26 14.03
C GLU A 272 19.53 10.81 12.62
N ILE A 273 18.56 11.55 12.06
CA ILE A 273 18.67 12.19 10.73
C ILE A 273 19.52 13.46 10.89
N THR A 274 20.81 13.28 11.15
CA THR A 274 21.81 14.32 11.20
C THR A 274 22.61 14.38 9.90
N THR A 275 23.16 15.55 9.57
CA THR A 275 23.91 15.73 8.32
C THR A 275 25.05 14.72 8.21
N ASP A 276 25.88 14.57 9.24
CA ASP A 276 27.05 13.68 9.21
C ASP A 276 26.64 12.22 9.03
N LYS A 277 25.61 11.76 9.76
CA LYS A 277 25.12 10.38 9.67
C LYS A 277 24.57 10.05 8.29
N ILE A 278 23.82 10.97 7.69
CA ILE A 278 23.27 10.77 6.36
C ILE A 278 24.37 10.77 5.30
N LEU A 279 25.33 11.70 5.38
CA LEU A 279 26.48 11.73 4.46
C LEU A 279 27.31 10.44 4.55
N GLU A 280 27.56 9.96 5.78
CA GLU A 280 28.24 8.68 6.04
C GLU A 280 27.51 7.53 5.34
N LEU A 281 26.20 7.35 5.59
CA LEU A 281 25.42 6.25 5.07
C LEU A 281 25.27 6.31 3.54
N ILE A 282 25.05 7.49 2.97
CA ILE A 282 24.99 7.65 1.51
C ILE A 282 26.33 7.26 0.89
N ASN A 283 27.43 7.84 1.34
CA ASN A 283 28.76 7.55 0.76
C ASN A 283 29.14 6.10 0.95
N TYR A 284 28.86 5.51 2.13
CA TYR A 284 29.10 4.09 2.38
C TYR A 284 28.32 3.21 1.39
N THR A 285 27.03 3.45 1.24
CA THR A 285 26.17 2.67 0.34
C THR A 285 26.59 2.82 -1.12
N MET A 286 26.88 4.04 -1.57
CA MET A 286 27.25 4.31 -2.96
C MET A 286 28.60 3.68 -3.35
N ASN A 287 29.56 3.64 -2.42
CA ASN A 287 30.90 3.10 -2.65
C ASN A 287 30.98 1.57 -2.47
N ASN A 288 30.08 0.99 -1.66
CA ASN A 288 30.07 -0.44 -1.32
C ASN A 288 28.77 -1.12 -1.76
N TYR A 289 28.20 -0.67 -2.89
CA TYR A 289 26.85 -1.03 -3.33
C TYR A 289 26.59 -2.55 -3.27
N ASP A 290 27.48 -3.38 -3.82
CA ASP A 290 27.23 -4.83 -3.94
C ASP A 290 27.09 -5.49 -2.56
N SER A 291 28.01 -5.19 -1.64
CA SER A 291 27.96 -5.74 -0.28
C SER A 291 26.78 -5.21 0.53
N VAL A 292 26.45 -3.91 0.35
CA VAL A 292 25.28 -3.30 1.00
C VAL A 292 23.98 -3.88 0.45
N PHE A 293 23.90 -4.11 -0.88
CA PHE A 293 22.71 -4.68 -1.48
C PHE A 293 22.42 -6.10 -0.99
N ASP A 294 23.46 -6.88 -0.70
CA ASP A 294 23.30 -8.22 -0.14
C ASP A 294 22.67 -8.22 1.26
N GLU A 295 22.89 -7.16 2.04
CA GLU A 295 22.25 -7.03 3.37
C GLU A 295 20.72 -6.96 3.29
N PHE A 296 20.14 -6.57 2.15
CA PHE A 296 18.70 -6.50 1.93
C PHE A 296 18.07 -7.83 1.44
N LYS A 297 18.87 -8.90 1.30
CA LYS A 297 18.47 -10.17 0.70
C LYS A 297 17.21 -10.77 1.31
N ASP A 298 17.13 -10.78 2.63
CA ASP A 298 15.99 -11.42 3.33
C ASP A 298 14.69 -10.71 3.03
N PHE A 299 14.68 -9.37 3.12
CA PHE A 299 13.47 -8.60 2.83
C PHE A 299 13.15 -8.59 1.33
N ARG A 300 14.14 -8.59 0.46
CA ARG A 300 13.93 -8.77 -0.98
C ARG A 300 13.28 -10.11 -1.30
N THR A 301 13.74 -11.20 -0.68
CA THR A 301 13.14 -12.53 -0.81
C THR A 301 11.69 -12.55 -0.32
N PHE A 302 11.40 -11.86 0.80
CA PHE A 302 10.02 -11.68 1.28
C PHE A 302 9.15 -10.97 0.24
N VAL A 303 9.63 -9.86 -0.35
CA VAL A 303 8.89 -9.09 -1.38
C VAL A 303 8.65 -9.92 -2.65
N ILE A 304 9.64 -10.72 -3.09
CA ILE A 304 9.49 -11.64 -4.23
C ILE A 304 8.33 -12.62 -4.01
N ASN A 305 8.14 -13.07 -2.79
CA ASN A 305 7.09 -14.04 -2.45
C ASN A 305 5.72 -13.42 -2.13
N GLU A 306 5.57 -12.08 -2.13
CA GLU A 306 4.30 -11.43 -1.74
C GLU A 306 3.09 -11.89 -2.57
N LYS A 307 3.24 -12.08 -3.88
CA LYS A 307 2.12 -12.57 -4.72
C LYS A 307 1.69 -13.97 -4.30
N LYS A 308 2.64 -14.88 -4.08
CA LYS A 308 2.36 -16.22 -3.57
C LYS A 308 1.68 -16.16 -2.20
N ASN A 309 2.18 -15.33 -1.31
CA ASN A 309 1.61 -15.13 0.02
C ASN A 309 0.17 -14.58 -0.06
N MET A 310 -0.11 -13.62 -0.95
CA MET A 310 -1.46 -13.11 -1.16
C MET A 310 -2.42 -14.19 -1.66
N ILE A 311 -1.98 -15.07 -2.57
CA ILE A 311 -2.77 -16.21 -3.03
C ILE A 311 -3.10 -17.16 -1.87
N GLU A 312 -2.13 -17.49 -1.03
CA GLU A 312 -2.31 -18.35 0.14
C GLU A 312 -3.23 -17.71 1.19
N ASN A 313 -3.07 -16.40 1.44
CA ASN A 313 -3.98 -15.66 2.32
C ASN A 313 -5.42 -15.69 1.76
N ALA A 314 -5.60 -15.41 0.48
CA ALA A 314 -6.92 -15.44 -0.15
C ALA A 314 -7.57 -16.83 -0.03
N LYS A 315 -6.84 -17.91 -0.29
CA LYS A 315 -7.33 -19.28 -0.09
C LYS A 315 -7.83 -19.51 1.35
N LYS A 316 -7.04 -19.10 2.36
CA LYS A 316 -7.42 -19.25 3.78
C LYS A 316 -8.65 -18.45 4.18
N LEU A 317 -8.87 -17.28 3.54
CA LEU A 317 -9.96 -16.37 3.89
C LEU A 317 -11.29 -16.72 3.22
N PHE A 318 -11.27 -17.51 2.15
CA PHE A 318 -12.47 -17.83 1.34
C PHE A 318 -12.82 -19.33 1.27
N ASN A 319 -11.94 -20.22 1.72
CA ASN A 319 -12.23 -21.64 1.94
C ASN A 319 -12.73 -21.85 3.37
#